data_5e08c356d8758c45ae5504de30d5d645
#
_entry.id   5e08c356d8758c45ae5504de30d5d645
#
_cell.length_a   1.000
_cell.length_b   1.000
_cell.length_c   1.000
_cell.angle_alpha   90.00
_cell.angle_beta   90.00
_cell.angle_gamma   90.00
#
_symmetry.space_group_name_H-M   'P 1'
#
loop_
_entity.id
_entity.type
_entity.pdbx_description
1 polymer ?
#
loop_
_entity_poly.entity_id
_entity_poly.type
_entity_poly.pdbx_seq_one_letter_code
_entity_poly.pdbx_strand_id
1 'polypeptide(L)'
;MATEFLFDGPEDARVTIMLAHSAGAPMDSASMNATTRALAAAGFRVVRFEFGYMAARRGGTRRPPPKAETVMVEYVAAIDDLGPTNGPLIIGGKSMGGRVASMIADAEHDAGRIAGLLCLGYPFHPPGRPTQLRTRHLVGLRCPALICQGTRDEFGVPDEVATYGLSPRIEVKWLEDGDHDLKPRKSISGFSTADHLKTVAEAVSAWVGRIAP
;
A
#
# COMPACT_ATOMS: atom_id res chain seq x y z
N MET A 1 6.75 21.69 -7.49
CA MET A 1 8.10 21.15 -7.16
C MET A 1 8.07 19.69 -7.58
N ALA A 2 9.15 19.18 -8.18
CA ALA A 2 9.24 17.78 -8.56
C ALA A 2 9.17 16.87 -7.32
N THR A 3 8.55 15.72 -7.45
CA THR A 3 8.43 14.73 -6.38
C THR A 3 9.79 14.10 -6.07
N GLU A 4 10.19 14.06 -4.81
CA GLU A 4 11.37 13.31 -4.38
C GLU A 4 11.04 11.83 -4.21
N PHE A 5 11.89 10.98 -4.77
CA PHE A 5 11.73 9.53 -4.70
C PHE A 5 12.88 8.85 -3.96
N LEU A 6 12.55 7.78 -3.24
CA LEU A 6 13.51 6.77 -2.79
C LEU A 6 13.30 5.50 -3.61
N PHE A 7 14.40 4.90 -4.03
CA PHE A 7 14.39 3.70 -4.85
C PHE A 7 15.07 2.53 -4.12
N ASP A 8 14.46 1.35 -4.21
CA ASP A 8 15.03 0.08 -3.76
C ASP A 8 14.91 -0.96 -4.89
N GLY A 9 15.77 -1.96 -4.88
CA GLY A 9 15.76 -3.06 -5.86
C GLY A 9 16.41 -2.74 -7.20
N PRO A 10 16.42 -3.73 -8.13
CA PRO A 10 17.11 -3.63 -9.40
C PRO A 10 16.51 -2.53 -10.29
N GLU A 11 17.37 -1.80 -11.01
CA GLU A 11 16.91 -0.76 -11.95
C GLU A 11 16.21 -1.36 -13.17
N ASP A 12 16.63 -2.54 -13.57
CA ASP A 12 16.10 -3.32 -14.68
C ASP A 12 14.97 -4.28 -14.32
N ALA A 13 14.42 -4.15 -13.09
CA ALA A 13 13.29 -4.98 -12.66
C ALA A 13 12.12 -4.88 -13.66
N ARG A 14 11.50 -6.03 -13.93
CA ARG A 14 10.37 -6.15 -14.88
C ARG A 14 9.09 -5.47 -14.38
N VAL A 15 8.98 -5.21 -13.08
CA VAL A 15 7.79 -4.60 -12.45
C VAL A 15 8.26 -3.56 -11.43
N THR A 16 7.62 -2.40 -11.48
CA THR A 16 7.82 -1.32 -10.52
C THR A 16 6.64 -1.25 -9.56
N ILE A 17 6.91 -1.13 -8.26
CA ILE A 17 5.90 -0.94 -7.21
C ILE A 17 6.12 0.44 -6.57
N MET A 18 5.15 1.35 -6.73
CA MET A 18 5.19 2.69 -6.15
C MET A 18 4.35 2.74 -4.88
N LEU A 19 4.96 3.10 -3.76
CA LEU A 19 4.34 3.08 -2.45
C LEU A 19 4.33 4.46 -1.78
N ALA A 20 3.13 4.92 -1.40
CA ALA A 20 2.97 6.06 -0.52
C ALA A 20 3.02 5.64 0.95
N HIS A 21 3.48 6.57 1.80
CA HIS A 21 3.64 6.36 3.24
C HIS A 21 2.31 6.39 4.03
N SER A 22 2.37 6.00 5.31
CA SER A 22 1.23 6.09 6.23
C SER A 22 0.99 7.53 6.72
N ALA A 23 -0.16 7.78 7.34
CA ALA A 23 -0.51 9.12 7.84
C ALA A 23 0.50 9.70 8.85
N GLY A 24 1.10 8.87 9.69
CA GLY A 24 1.95 9.30 10.80
C GLY A 24 3.45 9.12 10.61
N ALA A 25 3.87 8.31 9.62
CA ALA A 25 5.28 7.93 9.44
C ALA A 25 5.76 8.21 8.01
N PRO A 26 6.99 8.68 7.84
CA PRO A 26 7.55 9.06 6.53
C PRO A 26 7.87 7.84 5.65
N MET A 27 8.20 8.12 4.37
CA MET A 27 8.54 7.08 3.37
C MET A 27 9.78 6.26 3.72
N ASP A 28 10.66 6.77 4.60
CA ASP A 28 11.88 6.14 5.09
C ASP A 28 11.75 5.59 6.53
N SER A 29 10.53 5.48 7.04
CA SER A 29 10.28 4.86 8.35
C SER A 29 10.78 3.42 8.40
N ALA A 30 11.11 2.92 9.60
CA ALA A 30 11.62 1.56 9.78
C ALA A 30 10.70 0.49 9.17
N SER A 31 9.38 0.64 9.31
CA SER A 31 8.39 -0.27 8.72
C SER A 31 8.41 -0.22 7.18
N MET A 32 8.42 0.98 6.60
CA MET A 32 8.51 1.13 5.13
C MET A 32 9.83 0.56 4.60
N ASN A 33 10.98 0.90 5.24
CA ASN A 33 12.28 0.36 4.85
C ASN A 33 12.34 -1.17 4.90
N ALA A 34 11.74 -1.80 5.92
CA ALA A 34 11.72 -3.25 6.02
C ALA A 34 10.86 -3.89 4.91
N THR A 35 9.69 -3.32 4.63
CA THR A 35 8.78 -3.80 3.59
C THR A 35 9.40 -3.64 2.20
N THR A 36 9.98 -2.48 1.89
CA THR A 36 10.57 -2.23 0.56
C THR A 36 11.78 -3.11 0.31
N ARG A 37 12.61 -3.39 1.33
CA ARG A 37 13.71 -4.36 1.20
C ARG A 37 13.21 -5.77 0.90
N ALA A 38 12.12 -6.21 1.53
CA ALA A 38 11.53 -7.53 1.26
C ALA A 38 11.02 -7.64 -0.17
N LEU A 39 10.34 -6.61 -0.68
CA LEU A 39 9.86 -6.55 -2.06
C LEU A 39 11.04 -6.44 -3.06
N ALA A 40 12.06 -5.64 -2.75
CA ALA A 40 13.26 -5.52 -3.57
C ALA A 40 14.03 -6.84 -3.65
N ALA A 41 14.14 -7.56 -2.53
CA ALA A 41 14.75 -8.91 -2.49
C ALA A 41 13.96 -9.94 -3.31
N ALA A 42 12.66 -9.73 -3.53
CA ALA A 42 11.82 -10.53 -4.43
C ALA A 42 11.93 -10.11 -5.92
N GLY A 43 12.80 -9.14 -6.25
CA GLY A 43 13.09 -8.74 -7.62
C GLY A 43 12.28 -7.55 -8.13
N PHE A 44 11.53 -6.86 -7.29
CA PHE A 44 10.78 -5.66 -7.68
C PHE A 44 11.64 -4.39 -7.60
N ARG A 45 11.43 -3.46 -8.53
CA ARG A 45 11.81 -2.05 -8.33
C ARG A 45 10.78 -1.41 -7.43
N VAL A 46 11.18 -0.92 -6.27
CA VAL A 46 10.27 -0.25 -5.33
C VAL A 46 10.59 1.24 -5.30
N VAL A 47 9.56 2.06 -5.54
CA VAL A 47 9.64 3.52 -5.51
C VAL A 47 8.80 4.04 -4.37
N ARG A 48 9.33 4.95 -3.58
CA ARG A 48 8.61 5.59 -2.48
C ARG A 48 8.63 7.09 -2.62
N PHE A 49 7.54 7.74 -2.24
CA PHE A 49 7.44 9.20 -2.23
C PHE A 49 6.67 9.69 -0.99
N GLU A 50 6.69 10.99 -0.76
CA GLU A 50 5.95 11.64 0.33
C GLU A 50 4.92 12.63 -0.20
N PHE A 51 3.74 12.62 0.43
CA PHE A 51 2.79 13.72 0.29
C PHE A 51 3.37 14.99 0.89
N GLY A 52 3.02 16.15 0.34
CA GLY A 52 3.60 17.44 0.69
C GLY A 52 3.55 17.79 2.19
N TYR A 53 2.51 17.33 2.92
CA TYR A 53 2.45 17.54 4.37
C TYR A 53 3.53 16.77 5.15
N MET A 54 3.96 15.61 4.63
CA MET A 54 5.02 14.82 5.24
C MET A 54 6.39 15.37 4.83
N ALA A 55 6.60 15.69 3.57
CA ALA A 55 7.81 16.35 3.08
C ALA A 55 8.09 17.65 3.86
N ALA A 56 7.06 18.46 4.14
CA ALA A 56 7.19 19.66 4.95
C ALA A 56 7.70 19.42 6.39
N ARG A 57 7.48 18.21 6.95
CA ARG A 57 8.01 17.85 8.28
C ARG A 57 9.54 17.75 8.29
N ARG A 58 10.17 17.40 7.17
CA ARG A 58 11.63 17.39 7.04
C ARG A 58 12.23 18.79 7.22
N GLY A 59 11.49 19.83 6.81
CA GLY A 59 11.83 21.23 7.04
C GLY A 59 11.36 21.79 8.39
N GLY A 60 10.90 20.94 9.33
CA GLY A 60 10.47 21.34 10.68
C GLY A 60 8.99 21.75 10.79
N THR A 61 8.23 21.78 9.69
CA THR A 61 6.82 22.16 9.71
C THR A 61 5.93 20.96 10.02
N ARG A 62 5.38 20.85 11.24
CA ARG A 62 4.44 19.79 11.60
C ARG A 62 2.99 20.22 11.30
N ARG A 63 2.37 19.53 10.35
CA ARG A 63 0.93 19.62 10.07
C ARG A 63 0.26 18.27 10.35
N PRO A 64 -1.01 18.26 10.81
CA PRO A 64 -1.77 17.01 10.90
C PRO A 64 -1.93 16.39 9.51
N PRO A 65 -2.10 15.06 9.43
CA PRO A 65 -2.41 14.41 8.15
C PRO A 65 -3.70 15.00 7.55
N PRO A 66 -3.71 15.35 6.27
CA PRO A 66 -4.91 15.82 5.59
C PRO A 66 -5.89 14.65 5.39
N LYS A 67 -7.10 14.94 4.92
CA LYS A 67 -8.01 13.91 4.45
C LYS A 67 -7.41 13.23 3.21
N ALA A 68 -7.57 11.91 3.08
CA ALA A 68 -7.03 11.16 1.93
C ALA A 68 -7.50 11.71 0.58
N GLU A 69 -8.75 12.18 0.53
CA GLU A 69 -9.36 12.75 -0.66
C GLU A 69 -8.62 13.99 -1.19
N THR A 70 -7.98 14.75 -0.31
CA THR A 70 -7.30 16.00 -0.69
C THR A 70 -5.90 15.80 -1.26
N VAL A 71 -5.30 14.62 -1.05
CA VAL A 71 -3.94 14.30 -1.54
C VAL A 71 -3.93 13.31 -2.71
N MET A 72 -5.10 12.98 -3.27
CA MET A 72 -5.19 12.17 -4.49
C MET A 72 -4.43 12.80 -5.66
N VAL A 73 -4.57 14.12 -5.82
CA VAL A 73 -3.87 14.87 -6.88
C VAL A 73 -2.35 14.83 -6.73
N GLU A 74 -1.84 14.74 -5.48
CA GLU A 74 -0.40 14.59 -5.23
C GLU A 74 0.10 13.20 -5.62
N TYR A 75 -0.74 12.15 -5.45
CA TYR A 75 -0.39 10.80 -5.89
C TYR A 75 -0.33 10.72 -7.42
N VAL A 76 -1.32 11.30 -8.11
CA VAL A 76 -1.32 11.35 -9.59
C VAL A 76 -0.11 12.12 -10.10
N ALA A 77 0.21 13.28 -9.50
CA ALA A 77 1.40 14.05 -9.86
C ALA A 77 2.70 13.24 -9.63
N ALA A 78 2.76 12.43 -8.57
CA ALA A 78 3.91 11.57 -8.34
C ALA A 78 4.04 10.45 -9.39
N ILE A 79 2.92 9.92 -9.92
CA ILE A 79 2.95 8.99 -11.05
C ILE A 79 3.48 9.71 -12.31
N ASP A 80 3.03 10.95 -12.56
CA ASP A 80 3.50 11.76 -13.69
C ASP A 80 5.01 12.08 -13.59
N ASP A 81 5.45 12.47 -12.38
CA ASP A 81 6.88 12.79 -12.12
C ASP A 81 7.80 11.56 -12.21
N LEU A 82 7.28 10.36 -11.87
CA LEU A 82 8.03 9.10 -12.03
C LEU A 82 8.29 8.79 -13.51
N GLY A 83 7.32 9.10 -14.37
CA GLY A 83 7.41 8.82 -15.80
C GLY A 83 7.36 7.31 -16.15
N PRO A 84 7.82 6.95 -17.35
CA PRO A 84 7.80 5.56 -17.84
C PRO A 84 8.66 4.62 -16.97
N THR A 85 8.16 3.41 -16.73
CA THR A 85 8.87 2.31 -16.06
C THR A 85 9.25 1.21 -17.06
N ASN A 86 10.20 0.35 -16.70
CA ASN A 86 10.64 -0.76 -17.60
C ASN A 86 9.56 -1.80 -17.88
N GLY A 87 8.42 -1.72 -17.19
CA GLY A 87 7.30 -2.64 -17.32
C GLY A 87 6.11 -2.18 -16.50
N PRO A 88 5.19 -3.08 -16.14
CA PRO A 88 4.00 -2.73 -15.41
C PRO A 88 4.28 -1.95 -14.11
N LEU A 89 3.50 -0.90 -13.87
CA LEU A 89 3.49 -0.14 -12.62
C LEU A 89 2.36 -0.64 -11.71
N ILE A 90 2.71 -1.00 -10.48
CA ILE A 90 1.77 -1.26 -9.40
C ILE A 90 1.80 -0.04 -8.47
N ILE A 91 0.67 0.56 -8.19
CA ILE A 91 0.59 1.63 -7.19
C ILE A 91 0.08 1.09 -5.87
N GLY A 92 0.36 1.79 -4.78
CA GLY A 92 -0.13 1.37 -3.47
C GLY A 92 0.40 2.18 -2.32
N GLY A 93 0.43 1.55 -1.16
CA GLY A 93 0.99 2.19 0.03
C GLY A 93 0.56 1.56 1.33
N LYS A 94 1.13 2.12 2.39
CA LYS A 94 0.82 1.74 3.76
C LYS A 94 -0.34 2.58 4.29
N SER A 95 -1.37 1.91 4.87
CA SER A 95 -2.47 2.60 5.56
C SER A 95 -3.09 3.71 4.71
N MET A 96 -2.97 4.98 5.11
CA MET A 96 -3.48 6.12 4.35
C MET A 96 -2.96 6.15 2.90
N GLY A 97 -1.69 5.82 2.69
CA GLY A 97 -1.11 5.77 1.34
C GLY A 97 -1.80 4.75 0.44
N GLY A 98 -2.08 3.54 0.95
CA GLY A 98 -2.86 2.52 0.24
C GLY A 98 -4.30 2.96 -0.01
N ARG A 99 -4.93 3.65 0.96
CA ARG A 99 -6.27 4.20 0.77
C ARG A 99 -6.29 5.29 -0.31
N VAL A 100 -5.34 6.21 -0.34
CA VAL A 100 -5.25 7.22 -1.40
C VAL A 100 -5.07 6.55 -2.76
N ALA A 101 -4.13 5.62 -2.88
CA ALA A 101 -3.90 4.85 -4.10
C ALA A 101 -5.18 4.15 -4.59
N SER A 102 -5.96 3.53 -3.67
CA SER A 102 -7.20 2.83 -4.03
C SER A 102 -8.29 3.75 -4.59
N MET A 103 -8.28 5.02 -4.25
CA MET A 103 -9.28 5.99 -4.72
C MET A 103 -9.00 6.51 -6.13
N ILE A 104 -7.78 6.38 -6.62
CA ILE A 104 -7.39 6.73 -7.99
C ILE A 104 -7.19 5.51 -8.89
N ALA A 105 -7.17 4.30 -8.30
CA ALA A 105 -6.74 3.07 -8.98
C ALA A 105 -7.54 2.76 -10.26
N ASP A 106 -8.86 2.89 -10.23
CA ASP A 106 -9.68 2.61 -11.41
C ASP A 106 -9.39 3.59 -12.56
N ALA A 107 -9.26 4.88 -12.27
CA ALA A 107 -8.97 5.89 -13.30
C ALA A 107 -7.59 5.66 -13.93
N GLU A 108 -6.59 5.36 -13.12
CA GLU A 108 -5.23 5.11 -13.58
C GLU A 108 -5.10 3.77 -14.34
N HIS A 109 -5.85 2.75 -13.91
CA HIS A 109 -5.91 1.45 -14.57
C HIS A 109 -6.64 1.53 -15.92
N ASP A 110 -7.79 2.20 -15.97
CA ASP A 110 -8.55 2.41 -17.21
C ASP A 110 -7.75 3.23 -18.24
N ALA A 111 -6.91 4.15 -17.76
CA ALA A 111 -5.97 4.90 -18.61
C ALA A 111 -4.73 4.09 -19.05
N GLY A 112 -4.59 2.83 -18.61
CA GLY A 112 -3.44 1.98 -18.92
C GLY A 112 -2.14 2.40 -18.25
N ARG A 113 -2.20 3.25 -17.22
CA ARG A 113 -1.01 3.78 -16.53
C ARG A 113 -0.52 2.86 -15.41
N ILE A 114 -1.39 2.00 -14.88
CA ILE A 114 -1.06 1.03 -13.84
C ILE A 114 -1.63 -0.35 -14.17
N ALA A 115 -1.01 -1.40 -13.66
CA ALA A 115 -1.48 -2.78 -13.77
C ALA A 115 -2.25 -3.26 -12.54
N GLY A 116 -2.08 -2.64 -11.38
CA GLY A 116 -2.73 -3.08 -10.16
C GLY A 116 -2.48 -2.19 -8.94
N LEU A 117 -3.13 -2.56 -7.84
CA LEU A 117 -3.11 -1.86 -6.56
C LEU A 117 -2.60 -2.77 -5.43
N LEU A 118 -1.60 -2.33 -4.67
CA LEU A 118 -1.08 -3.01 -3.47
C LEU A 118 -1.33 -2.19 -2.20
N CYS A 119 -2.13 -2.70 -1.27
CA CYS A 119 -2.34 -2.07 0.02
C CYS A 119 -1.69 -2.88 1.16
N LEU A 120 -1.02 -2.20 2.07
CA LEU A 120 -0.35 -2.75 3.23
C LEU A 120 -1.01 -2.21 4.49
N GLY A 121 -1.85 -3.01 5.15
CA GLY A 121 -2.67 -2.55 6.27
C GLY A 121 -3.71 -1.52 5.82
N TYR A 122 -4.77 -1.96 5.13
CA TYR A 122 -5.80 -1.04 4.65
C TYR A 122 -6.69 -0.55 5.81
N PRO A 123 -6.91 0.78 5.96
CA PRO A 123 -7.73 1.30 7.05
C PRO A 123 -9.22 1.30 6.66
N PHE A 124 -9.88 0.14 6.73
CA PHE A 124 -11.30 -0.04 6.33
C PHE A 124 -12.25 0.88 7.11
N HIS A 125 -11.93 1.19 8.35
CA HIS A 125 -12.62 2.16 9.21
C HIS A 125 -11.62 2.79 10.21
N PRO A 126 -11.95 3.86 10.93
CA PRO A 126 -11.14 4.34 12.05
C PRO A 126 -11.20 3.35 13.23
N PRO A 127 -10.14 3.24 14.05
CA PRO A 127 -10.17 2.42 15.26
C PRO A 127 -11.34 2.77 16.16
N GLY A 128 -12.03 1.74 16.68
CA GLY A 128 -13.20 1.91 17.54
C GLY A 128 -14.45 2.47 16.84
N ARG A 129 -14.45 2.59 15.52
CA ARG A 129 -15.60 3.10 14.74
C ARG A 129 -15.91 2.21 13.52
N PRO A 130 -16.27 0.93 13.72
CA PRO A 130 -16.43 -0.04 12.64
C PRO A 130 -17.56 0.30 11.66
N THR A 131 -18.49 1.18 12.04
CA THR A 131 -19.57 1.65 11.16
C THR A 131 -19.17 2.80 10.23
N GLN A 132 -18.02 3.46 10.47
CA GLN A 132 -17.50 4.54 9.61
C GLN A 132 -16.65 3.97 8.48
N LEU A 133 -17.28 3.22 7.58
CA LEU A 133 -16.60 2.52 6.51
C LEU A 133 -15.93 3.47 5.50
N ARG A 134 -14.75 3.06 5.05
CA ARG A 134 -13.95 3.70 3.99
C ARG A 134 -13.86 2.81 2.74
N THR A 135 -14.92 2.03 2.49
CA THR A 135 -14.95 0.96 1.49
C THR A 135 -15.79 1.26 0.26
N ARG A 136 -16.54 2.39 0.24
CA ARG A 136 -17.52 2.68 -0.81
C ARG A 136 -16.97 2.48 -2.23
N HIS A 137 -15.74 2.94 -2.51
CA HIS A 137 -15.10 2.79 -3.81
C HIS A 137 -14.52 1.39 -4.05
N LEU A 138 -14.31 0.60 -3.00
CA LEU A 138 -13.79 -0.77 -3.10
C LEU A 138 -14.86 -1.77 -3.53
N VAL A 139 -16.13 -1.50 -3.30
CA VAL A 139 -17.25 -2.37 -3.70
C VAL A 139 -17.30 -2.58 -5.20
N GLY A 140 -17.05 -1.52 -5.97
CA GLY A 140 -17.06 -1.56 -7.45
C GLY A 140 -15.68 -1.49 -8.09
N LEU A 141 -14.60 -1.70 -7.35
CA LEU A 141 -13.23 -1.59 -7.87
C LEU A 141 -13.00 -2.56 -9.04
N ARG A 142 -12.50 -2.04 -10.16
CA ARG A 142 -12.18 -2.80 -11.38
C ARG A 142 -10.70 -3.14 -11.48
N CYS A 143 -9.86 -2.26 -10.98
CA CYS A 143 -8.42 -2.47 -10.90
C CYS A 143 -8.11 -3.72 -10.07
N PRO A 144 -7.28 -4.67 -10.55
CA PRO A 144 -6.80 -5.77 -9.73
C PRO A 144 -6.13 -5.24 -8.47
N ALA A 145 -6.48 -5.80 -7.32
CA ALA A 145 -5.94 -5.32 -6.04
C ALA A 145 -5.55 -6.46 -5.11
N LEU A 146 -4.43 -6.27 -4.41
CA LEU A 146 -3.99 -7.11 -3.30
C LEU A 146 -3.92 -6.25 -2.03
N ILE A 147 -4.62 -6.68 -0.98
CA ILE A 147 -4.54 -6.09 0.35
C ILE A 147 -3.85 -7.09 1.28
N CYS A 148 -2.67 -6.76 1.79
CA CYS A 148 -2.02 -7.51 2.86
C CYS A 148 -2.48 -6.93 4.20
N GLN A 149 -3.19 -7.72 5.02
CA GLN A 149 -3.86 -7.26 6.23
C GLN A 149 -3.55 -8.17 7.41
N GLY A 150 -3.29 -7.58 8.57
CA GLY A 150 -3.12 -8.35 9.80
C GLY A 150 -4.46 -8.84 10.35
N THR A 151 -4.51 -10.08 10.88
CA THR A 151 -5.76 -10.60 11.46
C THR A 151 -6.17 -9.89 12.75
N ARG A 152 -5.27 -9.09 13.34
CA ARG A 152 -5.49 -8.30 14.56
C ARG A 152 -5.42 -6.79 14.28
N ASP A 153 -5.57 -6.39 13.01
CA ASP A 153 -5.56 -4.98 12.64
C ASP A 153 -6.86 -4.29 13.10
N GLU A 154 -6.74 -3.31 14.00
CA GLU A 154 -7.88 -2.56 14.54
C GLU A 154 -8.62 -1.69 13.51
N PHE A 155 -8.11 -1.57 12.29
CA PHE A 155 -8.76 -0.89 11.18
C PHE A 155 -9.59 -1.81 10.29
N GLY A 156 -9.71 -3.09 10.65
CA GLY A 156 -10.54 -4.09 9.97
C GLY A 156 -9.99 -5.50 10.15
N VAL A 157 -10.69 -6.31 10.94
CA VAL A 157 -10.40 -7.74 11.20
C VAL A 157 -11.15 -8.63 10.20
N PRO A 158 -10.78 -9.94 10.05
CA PRO A 158 -11.36 -10.82 9.04
C PRO A 158 -12.89 -10.87 9.04
N ASP A 159 -13.51 -11.03 10.20
CA ASP A 159 -14.96 -11.16 10.33
C ASP A 159 -15.71 -9.88 9.89
N GLU A 160 -15.13 -8.72 10.15
CA GLU A 160 -15.69 -7.44 9.71
C GLU A 160 -15.54 -7.29 8.18
N VAL A 161 -14.33 -7.51 7.66
CA VAL A 161 -14.01 -7.32 6.24
C VAL A 161 -14.83 -8.26 5.36
N ALA A 162 -15.12 -9.47 5.80
CA ALA A 162 -15.97 -10.42 5.10
C ALA A 162 -17.41 -9.87 4.83
N THR A 163 -17.86 -8.88 5.63
CA THR A 163 -19.19 -8.29 5.49
C THR A 163 -19.23 -7.06 4.57
N TYR A 164 -18.09 -6.53 4.12
CA TYR A 164 -18.03 -5.22 3.43
C TYR A 164 -18.40 -5.27 1.95
N GLY A 165 -18.63 -6.47 1.38
CA GLY A 165 -19.02 -6.62 -0.02
C GLY A 165 -17.95 -6.07 -0.99
N LEU A 166 -16.68 -6.32 -0.69
CA LEU A 166 -15.58 -5.88 -1.53
C LEU A 166 -15.67 -6.47 -2.94
N SER A 167 -15.17 -5.74 -3.92
CA SER A 167 -15.08 -6.22 -5.31
C SER A 167 -14.36 -7.58 -5.39
N PRO A 168 -14.79 -8.51 -6.26
CA PRO A 168 -14.10 -9.77 -6.52
C PRO A 168 -12.70 -9.58 -7.15
N ARG A 169 -12.36 -8.36 -7.57
CA ARG A 169 -11.02 -7.99 -8.04
C ARG A 169 -10.04 -7.74 -6.90
N ILE A 170 -10.51 -7.73 -5.65
CA ILE A 170 -9.69 -7.52 -4.46
C ILE A 170 -9.39 -8.87 -3.82
N GLU A 171 -8.11 -9.21 -3.76
CA GLU A 171 -7.62 -10.32 -2.96
C GLU A 171 -7.14 -9.80 -1.60
N VAL A 172 -7.53 -10.46 -0.51
CA VAL A 172 -7.02 -10.13 0.83
C VAL A 172 -6.10 -11.24 1.32
N LYS A 173 -4.84 -10.91 1.50
CA LYS A 173 -3.86 -11.79 2.14
C LYS A 173 -3.80 -11.50 3.63
N TRP A 174 -4.38 -12.38 4.41
CA TRP A 174 -4.35 -12.29 5.87
C TRP A 174 -3.01 -12.78 6.43
N LEU A 175 -2.49 -12.02 7.39
CA LEU A 175 -1.27 -12.31 8.13
C LEU A 175 -1.64 -12.60 9.59
N GLU A 176 -1.46 -13.83 10.02
CA GLU A 176 -1.89 -14.32 11.32
C GLU A 176 -1.27 -13.52 12.47
N ASP A 177 -2.09 -13.10 13.44
CA ASP A 177 -1.71 -12.25 14.57
C ASP A 177 -1.01 -10.92 14.18
N GLY A 178 -1.00 -10.54 12.91
CA GLY A 178 -0.47 -9.25 12.45
C GLY A 178 -1.32 -8.09 12.95
N ASP A 179 -0.68 -7.01 13.41
CA ASP A 179 -1.32 -5.74 13.69
C ASP A 179 -1.41 -4.85 12.43
N HIS A 180 -1.75 -3.57 12.58
CA HIS A 180 -1.80 -2.60 11.48
C HIS A 180 -0.45 -2.41 10.78
N ASP A 181 0.66 -2.66 11.47
CA ASP A 181 2.01 -2.66 10.90
C ASP A 181 2.43 -4.03 10.36
N LEU A 182 1.49 -4.98 10.28
CA LEU A 182 1.72 -6.39 9.91
C LEU A 182 2.66 -7.12 10.87
N LYS A 183 2.82 -6.64 12.11
CA LYS A 183 3.71 -7.20 13.12
C LYS A 183 2.97 -8.23 13.96
N PRO A 184 3.44 -9.49 13.99
CA PRO A 184 2.88 -10.50 14.88
C PRO A 184 3.50 -10.42 16.28
N ARG A 185 2.83 -11.03 17.25
CA ARG A 185 3.36 -11.30 18.59
C ARG A 185 4.01 -12.68 18.60
N LYS A 186 5.33 -12.73 18.41
CA LYS A 186 6.08 -13.98 18.21
C LYS A 186 5.81 -15.01 19.33
N SER A 187 5.65 -14.57 20.57
CA SER A 187 5.34 -15.46 21.70
C SER A 187 3.95 -16.11 21.65
N ILE A 188 3.05 -15.59 20.81
CA ILE A 188 1.67 -16.07 20.67
C ILE A 188 1.52 -16.88 19.38
N SER A 189 1.88 -16.32 18.24
CA SER A 189 1.67 -16.92 16.92
C SER A 189 2.85 -17.73 16.42
N GLY A 190 4.04 -17.59 17.03
CA GLY A 190 5.28 -18.17 16.53
C GLY A 190 5.94 -17.39 15.38
N PHE A 191 5.20 -16.54 14.68
CA PHE A 191 5.71 -15.75 13.56
C PHE A 191 6.55 -14.56 14.04
N SER A 192 7.59 -14.22 13.28
CA SER A 192 8.32 -12.97 13.39
C SER A 192 7.85 -11.96 12.34
N THR A 193 8.23 -10.69 12.52
CA THR A 193 8.00 -9.65 11.49
C THR A 193 8.67 -10.03 10.16
N ALA A 194 9.84 -10.66 10.19
CA ALA A 194 10.53 -11.11 9.00
C ALA A 194 9.74 -12.20 8.25
N ASP A 195 9.11 -13.14 8.96
CA ASP A 195 8.24 -14.16 8.36
C ASP A 195 7.04 -13.52 7.66
N HIS A 196 6.40 -12.52 8.28
CA HIS A 196 5.29 -11.79 7.65
C HIS A 196 5.73 -11.00 6.42
N LEU A 197 6.88 -10.33 6.47
CA LEU A 197 7.40 -9.59 5.30
C LEU A 197 7.76 -10.53 4.16
N LYS A 198 8.30 -11.71 4.45
CA LYS A 198 8.52 -12.78 3.46
C LYS A 198 7.18 -13.22 2.84
N THR A 199 6.17 -13.50 3.67
CA THR A 199 4.82 -13.89 3.21
C THR A 199 4.20 -12.78 2.33
N VAL A 200 4.38 -11.50 2.68
CA VAL A 200 3.94 -10.38 1.85
C VAL A 200 4.63 -10.41 0.49
N ALA A 201 5.96 -10.53 0.45
CA ALA A 201 6.71 -10.55 -0.80
C ALA A 201 6.32 -11.74 -1.69
N GLU A 202 6.14 -12.93 -1.12
CA GLU A 202 5.67 -14.12 -1.83
C GLU A 202 4.24 -13.92 -2.39
N ALA A 203 3.33 -13.36 -1.59
CA ALA A 203 1.96 -13.09 -2.03
C ALA A 203 1.93 -12.05 -3.16
N VAL A 204 2.72 -10.99 -3.06
CA VAL A 204 2.86 -9.97 -4.12
C VAL A 204 3.42 -10.59 -5.39
N SER A 205 4.48 -11.42 -5.30
CA SER A 205 5.07 -12.09 -6.46
C SER A 205 4.07 -13.01 -7.18
N ALA A 206 3.34 -13.82 -6.41
CA ALA A 206 2.33 -14.71 -6.97
C ALA A 206 1.15 -13.94 -7.60
N TRP A 207 0.71 -12.86 -6.97
CA TRP A 207 -0.37 -12.00 -7.48
C TRP A 207 0.06 -11.25 -8.74
N VAL A 208 1.24 -10.62 -8.75
CA VAL A 208 1.79 -9.90 -9.90
C VAL A 208 1.94 -10.85 -11.10
N GLY A 209 2.41 -12.08 -10.90
CA GLY A 209 2.51 -13.08 -11.98
C GLY A 209 1.17 -13.45 -12.64
N ARG A 210 0.03 -13.15 -12.00
CA ARG A 210 -1.31 -13.35 -12.58
C ARG A 210 -1.86 -12.14 -13.31
N ILE A 211 -1.51 -10.92 -12.88
CA ILE A 211 -2.08 -9.69 -13.44
C ILE A 211 -1.17 -8.99 -14.45
N ALA A 212 0.12 -9.30 -14.43
CA ALA A 212 1.16 -8.70 -15.28
C ALA A 212 2.19 -9.79 -15.68
N PRO A 213 1.80 -10.80 -16.47
CA PRO A 213 2.62 -11.96 -16.84
C PRO A 213 3.84 -11.61 -17.71
#